data_b8f1fa91c7b01f48beb7d4f1a6631d88
#
_entry.id   b8f1fa91c7b01f48beb7d4f1a6631d88
#
_cell.length_a   1.000
_cell.length_b   1.000
_cell.length_c   1.000
_cell.angle_alpha   90.00
_cell.angle_beta   90.00
_cell.angle_gamma   90.00
#
_symmetry.space_group_name_H-M   'P 1'
#
loop_
_entity.id
_entity.type
_entity.pdbx_description
1 polymer ?
#
loop_
_entity_poly.entity_id
_entity_poly.type
_entity_poly.pdbx_seq_one_letter_code
_entity_poly.pdbx_strand_id
1 'polypeptide(L)'
;HLMMYLLMEHYMSEAILQQTLVSMLKQMYPDYVINLSLSGISLNGSAKDNAQTMYSMTQQGFSRGMPDLLLYLPNGKVLNMELKTDKGKQSADQVDVQNRLTKLGHNYYIIRTVYEAFNAIAEHTEPSDRQLQFNQLNISHNDLYITKPFLHFATGTSLEVVQDTLRNLYHL
;
A
#
# COMPACT_ATOMS: atom_id res chain seq x y z
N HIS A 1 17.86 -4.83 -16.52
CA HIS A 1 16.79 -5.37 -15.64
C HIS A 1 16.34 -4.36 -14.58
N LEU A 2 17.24 -3.68 -13.87
CA LEU A 2 16.91 -2.59 -12.94
C LEU A 2 16.16 -1.44 -13.64
N MET A 3 16.56 -1.11 -14.86
CA MET A 3 15.91 -0.10 -15.68
C MET A 3 14.48 -0.51 -16.12
N MET A 4 14.25 -1.79 -16.33
CA MET A 4 12.93 -2.33 -16.67
C MET A 4 12.00 -2.32 -15.45
N TYR A 5 12.52 -2.55 -14.24
CA TYR A 5 11.80 -2.42 -12.97
C TYR A 5 11.36 -0.97 -12.71
N LEU A 6 12.30 -0.01 -12.87
CA LEU A 6 11.99 1.43 -12.75
C LEU A 6 11.01 1.91 -13.83
N LEU A 7 11.04 1.31 -15.02
CA LEU A 7 10.09 1.60 -16.08
C LEU A 7 8.71 1.00 -15.80
N MET A 8 8.59 -0.16 -15.17
CA MET A 8 7.30 -0.74 -14.80
C MET A 8 6.63 0.04 -13.67
N GLU A 9 7.35 0.53 -12.67
CA GLU A 9 6.78 1.41 -11.63
C GLU A 9 6.20 2.70 -12.23
N HIS A 10 6.84 3.25 -13.26
CA HIS A 10 6.37 4.48 -13.94
C HIS A 10 5.06 4.34 -14.70
N TYR A 11 4.64 3.10 -15.02
CA TYR A 11 3.43 2.81 -15.80
C TYR A 11 2.34 2.07 -15.00
N MET A 12 2.53 1.89 -13.69
CA MET A 12 1.57 1.17 -12.89
C MET A 12 0.32 2.02 -12.65
N SER A 13 -0.84 1.52 -13.02
CA SER A 13 -2.10 2.17 -12.63
C SER A 13 -2.35 2.04 -11.12
N GLU A 14 -3.13 2.95 -10.54
CA GLU A 14 -3.50 2.89 -9.11
C GLU A 14 -4.14 1.53 -8.77
N ALA A 15 -4.95 0.97 -9.67
CA ALA A 15 -5.57 -0.34 -9.47
C ALA A 15 -4.54 -1.49 -9.41
N ILE A 16 -3.54 -1.48 -10.29
CA ILE A 16 -2.46 -2.50 -10.27
C ILE A 16 -1.60 -2.33 -9.02
N LEU A 17 -1.24 -1.11 -8.66
CA LEU A 17 -0.51 -0.82 -7.43
C LEU A 17 -1.28 -1.34 -6.20
N GLN A 18 -2.58 -1.08 -6.13
CA GLN A 18 -3.44 -1.54 -5.05
C GLN A 18 -3.50 -3.08 -4.97
N GLN A 19 -3.73 -3.75 -6.09
CA GLN A 19 -3.80 -5.21 -6.14
C GLN A 19 -2.47 -5.86 -5.72
N THR A 20 -1.36 -5.34 -6.24
CA THR A 20 -0.02 -5.82 -5.91
C THR A 20 0.27 -5.63 -4.42
N LEU A 21 0.04 -4.41 -3.91
CA LEU A 21 0.28 -4.09 -2.50
C LEU A 21 -0.57 -4.96 -1.57
N VAL A 22 -1.88 -5.09 -1.83
CA VAL A 22 -2.78 -5.92 -1.01
C VAL A 22 -2.38 -7.39 -1.05
N SER A 23 -1.99 -7.91 -2.21
CA SER A 23 -1.51 -9.29 -2.34
C SER A 23 -0.26 -9.53 -1.49
N MET A 24 0.71 -8.63 -1.58
CA MET A 24 1.95 -8.72 -0.80
C MET A 24 1.69 -8.58 0.70
N LEU A 25 0.87 -7.61 1.11
CA LEU A 25 0.52 -7.42 2.52
C LEU A 25 -0.13 -8.65 3.14
N LYS A 26 -1.07 -9.28 2.43
CA LYS A 26 -1.73 -10.52 2.90
C LYS A 26 -0.77 -11.69 3.07
N GLN A 27 0.23 -11.79 2.20
CA GLN A 27 1.25 -12.84 2.28
C GLN A 27 2.21 -12.61 3.44
N MET A 28 2.57 -11.37 3.66
CA MET A 28 3.66 -11.01 4.55
C MET A 28 3.21 -10.64 5.95
N TYR A 29 2.01 -10.14 6.08
CA TYR A 29 1.39 -9.74 7.33
C TYR A 29 -0.01 -10.32 7.44
N PRO A 30 -0.16 -11.66 7.50
CA PRO A 30 -1.46 -12.32 7.49
C PRO A 30 -2.37 -11.87 8.64
N ASP A 31 -1.78 -11.43 9.75
CA ASP A 31 -2.50 -10.95 10.93
C ASP A 31 -2.90 -9.47 10.85
N TYR A 32 -2.43 -8.74 9.84
CA TYR A 32 -2.81 -7.33 9.67
C TYR A 32 -4.18 -7.23 9.00
N VAL A 33 -4.99 -6.32 9.50
CA VAL A 33 -6.29 -6.05 8.89
C VAL A 33 -6.15 -4.97 7.82
N ILE A 34 -6.58 -5.30 6.61
CA ILE A 34 -6.57 -4.41 5.46
C ILE A 34 -8.01 -4.02 5.16
N ASN A 35 -8.31 -2.73 5.15
CA ASN A 35 -9.62 -2.20 4.77
C ASN A 35 -9.45 -1.28 3.55
N LEU A 36 -10.21 -1.56 2.51
CA LEU A 36 -10.29 -0.71 1.32
C LEU A 36 -11.42 0.30 1.51
N SER A 37 -11.15 1.57 1.19
CA SER A 37 -12.19 2.55 1.21
C SER A 37 -13.11 2.41 -0.02
N LEU A 38 -14.36 2.83 0.14
CA LEU A 38 -15.34 2.84 -0.95
C LEU A 38 -15.16 4.05 -1.89
N SER A 39 -14.06 4.79 -1.78
CA SER A 39 -13.83 6.03 -2.54
C SER A 39 -13.79 5.85 -4.06
N GLY A 40 -13.53 4.63 -4.53
CA GLY A 40 -13.49 4.27 -5.96
C GLY A 40 -14.77 3.60 -6.48
N ILE A 41 -15.87 3.56 -5.72
CA ILE A 41 -17.10 2.93 -6.20
C ILE A 41 -17.70 3.76 -7.33
N SER A 42 -17.79 3.12 -8.51
CA SER A 42 -18.59 3.62 -9.62
C SER A 42 -20.06 3.25 -9.41
N LEU A 43 -20.91 4.25 -9.30
CA LEU A 43 -22.36 4.04 -9.23
C LEU A 43 -22.93 3.89 -10.63
N ASN A 44 -23.57 2.74 -10.89
CA ASN A 44 -24.16 2.38 -12.18
C ASN A 44 -25.63 2.85 -12.30
N GLY A 45 -25.87 4.14 -12.15
CA GLY A 45 -27.20 4.71 -12.23
C GLY A 45 -27.23 5.99 -13.06
N SER A 46 -28.43 6.57 -13.26
CA SER A 46 -28.54 7.91 -13.81
C SER A 46 -27.85 8.93 -12.90
N ALA A 47 -27.50 10.12 -13.42
CA ALA A 47 -26.88 11.17 -12.61
C ALA A 47 -27.73 11.53 -11.37
N LYS A 48 -29.08 11.50 -11.50
CA LYS A 48 -30.00 11.75 -10.42
C LYS A 48 -29.97 10.64 -9.37
N ASP A 49 -29.99 9.38 -9.78
CA ASP A 49 -29.95 8.22 -8.87
C ASP A 49 -28.61 8.16 -8.13
N ASN A 50 -27.53 8.43 -8.84
CA ASN A 50 -26.18 8.50 -8.26
C ASN A 50 -26.08 9.61 -7.21
N ALA A 51 -26.64 10.80 -7.48
CA ALA A 51 -26.66 11.92 -6.53
C ALA A 51 -27.48 11.57 -5.28
N GLN A 52 -28.62 10.91 -5.44
CA GLN A 52 -29.46 10.49 -4.32
C GLN A 52 -28.78 9.40 -3.48
N THR A 53 -28.14 8.43 -4.14
CA THR A 53 -27.34 7.38 -3.48
C THR A 53 -26.20 7.99 -2.68
N MET A 54 -25.43 8.91 -3.29
CA MET A 54 -24.34 9.60 -2.60
C MET A 54 -24.82 10.42 -1.42
N TYR A 55 -25.96 11.10 -1.56
CA TYR A 55 -26.56 11.84 -0.44
C TYR A 55 -26.91 10.90 0.71
N SER A 56 -27.60 9.78 0.42
CA SER A 56 -27.93 8.77 1.42
C SER A 56 -26.71 8.19 2.12
N MET A 57 -25.67 7.84 1.35
CA MET A 57 -24.41 7.33 1.90
C MET A 57 -23.73 8.37 2.82
N THR A 58 -23.76 9.64 2.43
CA THR A 58 -23.19 10.72 3.26
C THR A 58 -23.95 10.88 4.58
N GLN A 59 -25.28 10.74 4.58
CA GLN A 59 -26.08 10.74 5.81
C GLN A 59 -25.76 9.53 6.72
N GLN A 60 -25.31 8.43 6.14
CA GLN A 60 -24.88 7.23 6.85
C GLN A 60 -23.41 7.27 7.29
N GLY A 61 -22.73 8.41 7.11
CA GLY A 61 -21.34 8.61 7.54
C GLY A 61 -20.28 8.37 6.47
N PHE A 62 -20.67 8.13 5.21
CA PHE A 62 -19.71 8.08 4.13
C PHE A 62 -19.04 9.44 3.95
N SER A 63 -17.72 9.46 3.90
CA SER A 63 -16.93 10.65 3.62
C SER A 63 -16.21 10.50 2.28
N ARG A 64 -16.34 11.48 1.41
CA ARG A 64 -15.52 11.57 0.20
C ARG A 64 -14.08 11.84 0.58
N GLY A 65 -13.16 11.43 -0.26
CA GLY A 65 -11.74 11.70 -0.07
C GLY A 65 -11.05 10.84 0.99
N MET A 66 -11.73 9.82 1.52
CA MET A 66 -11.06 8.83 2.38
C MET A 66 -9.93 8.14 1.61
N PRO A 67 -8.80 7.81 2.28
CA PRO A 67 -7.67 7.15 1.64
C PRO A 67 -8.09 5.79 1.07
N ASP A 68 -7.43 5.35 0.00
CA ASP A 68 -7.78 4.11 -0.71
C ASP A 68 -7.64 2.87 0.17
N LEU A 69 -6.70 2.87 1.11
CA LEU A 69 -6.37 1.73 1.93
C LEU A 69 -6.07 2.15 3.36
N LEU A 70 -6.70 1.45 4.32
CA LEU A 70 -6.37 1.54 5.73
C LEU A 70 -5.72 0.22 6.16
N LEU A 71 -4.54 0.33 6.76
CA LEU A 71 -3.79 -0.80 7.29
C LEU A 71 -3.72 -0.70 8.81
N TYR A 72 -4.28 -1.70 9.49
CA TYR A 72 -4.25 -1.81 10.94
C TYR A 72 -3.03 -2.61 11.35
N LEU A 73 -2.16 -1.98 12.13
CA LEU A 73 -0.90 -2.52 12.61
C LEU A 73 -1.00 -2.92 14.09
N PRO A 74 0.00 -3.67 14.59
CA PRO A 74 0.12 -3.92 16.03
C PRO A 74 0.09 -2.62 16.87
N ASN A 75 -0.24 -2.77 18.14
CA ASN A 75 -0.27 -1.68 19.12
C ASN A 75 -1.29 -0.56 18.79
N GLY A 76 -2.36 -0.90 18.07
CA GLY A 76 -3.46 0.02 17.76
C GLY A 76 -3.12 1.10 16.74
N LYS A 77 -2.03 0.97 16.01
CA LYS A 77 -1.64 1.91 14.95
C LYS A 77 -2.45 1.66 13.68
N VAL A 78 -2.79 2.73 12.98
CA VAL A 78 -3.47 2.68 11.67
C VAL A 78 -2.71 3.57 10.70
N LEU A 79 -2.39 3.02 9.52
CA LEU A 79 -1.84 3.79 8.41
C LEU A 79 -2.95 4.06 7.39
N ASN A 80 -3.09 5.31 7.02
CA ASN A 80 -3.98 5.76 5.95
C ASN A 80 -3.12 5.96 4.69
N MET A 81 -3.38 5.16 3.66
CA MET A 81 -2.60 5.14 2.43
C MET A 81 -3.47 5.55 1.25
N GLU A 82 -3.13 6.67 0.65
CA GLU A 82 -3.69 7.15 -0.61
C GLU A 82 -2.80 6.71 -1.75
N LEU A 83 -3.34 5.95 -2.69
CA LEU A 83 -2.58 5.42 -3.83
C LEU A 83 -2.65 6.40 -4.99
N LYS A 84 -1.51 6.66 -5.61
CA LYS A 84 -1.43 7.56 -6.76
C LYS A 84 -0.45 7.01 -7.80
N THR A 85 -0.73 7.24 -9.06
CA THR A 85 0.28 7.11 -10.11
C THR A 85 1.41 8.13 -9.88
N ASP A 86 2.53 7.98 -10.57
CA ASP A 86 3.67 8.89 -10.48
C ASP A 86 3.27 10.37 -10.64
N LYS A 87 2.38 10.66 -11.59
CA LYS A 87 1.89 12.02 -11.88
C LYS A 87 0.52 12.33 -11.26
N GLY A 88 -0.09 11.35 -10.60
CA GLY A 88 -1.41 11.51 -9.97
C GLY A 88 -1.38 12.54 -8.85
N LYS A 89 -2.47 13.31 -8.72
CA LYS A 89 -2.65 14.31 -7.67
C LYS A 89 -3.89 13.97 -6.85
N GLN A 90 -3.87 14.38 -5.60
CA GLN A 90 -5.05 14.30 -4.75
C GLN A 90 -6.15 15.25 -5.25
N SER A 91 -7.41 14.84 -5.09
CA SER A 91 -8.55 15.73 -5.20
C SER A 91 -8.62 16.70 -4.00
N ALA A 92 -9.43 17.73 -4.11
CA ALA A 92 -9.67 18.66 -2.99
C ALA A 92 -10.22 17.95 -1.75
N ASP A 93 -11.15 17.00 -1.95
CA ASP A 93 -11.72 16.20 -0.86
C ASP A 93 -10.65 15.35 -0.17
N GLN A 94 -9.71 14.74 -0.92
CA GLN A 94 -8.62 13.94 -0.37
C GLN A 94 -7.65 14.80 0.44
N VAL A 95 -7.34 16.01 -0.04
CA VAL A 95 -6.49 16.96 0.70
C VAL A 95 -7.16 17.40 2.00
N ASP A 96 -8.47 17.69 1.98
CA ASP A 96 -9.22 18.03 3.20
C ASP A 96 -9.19 16.89 4.22
N VAL A 97 -9.48 15.66 3.78
CA VAL A 97 -9.44 14.48 4.65
C VAL A 97 -8.03 14.24 5.20
N GLN A 98 -6.99 14.35 4.38
CA GLN A 98 -5.60 14.25 4.83
C GLN A 98 -5.31 15.25 5.96
N ASN A 99 -5.65 16.53 5.75
CA ASN A 99 -5.43 17.59 6.74
C ASN A 99 -6.16 17.30 8.06
N ARG A 100 -7.39 16.84 7.98
CA ARG A 100 -8.19 16.47 9.17
C ARG A 100 -7.61 15.29 9.90
N LEU A 101 -7.25 14.20 9.21
CA LEU A 101 -6.65 13.01 9.81
C LEU A 101 -5.30 13.34 10.45
N THR A 102 -4.45 14.12 9.77
CA THR A 102 -3.16 14.57 10.32
C THR A 102 -3.34 15.44 11.56
N LYS A 103 -4.32 16.36 11.56
CA LYS A 103 -4.64 17.19 12.73
C LYS A 103 -5.12 16.36 13.93
N LEU A 104 -5.77 15.22 13.66
CA LEU A 104 -6.21 14.28 14.70
C LEU A 104 -5.07 13.35 15.16
N GLY A 105 -3.88 13.47 14.61
CA GLY A 105 -2.71 12.66 14.96
C GLY A 105 -2.61 11.32 14.23
N HIS A 106 -3.39 11.13 13.17
CA HIS A 106 -3.30 9.94 12.34
C HIS A 106 -2.19 10.06 11.29
N ASN A 107 -1.55 8.94 10.99
CA ASN A 107 -0.56 8.85 9.92
C ASN A 107 -1.27 8.76 8.56
N TYR A 108 -0.84 9.57 7.60
CA TYR A 108 -1.37 9.60 6.25
C TYR A 108 -0.24 9.64 5.23
N TYR A 109 -0.25 8.72 4.28
CA TYR A 109 0.79 8.57 3.27
C TYR A 109 0.21 8.60 1.87
N ILE A 110 0.88 9.31 0.96
CA ILE A 110 0.62 9.22 -0.47
C ILE A 110 1.61 8.19 -1.01
N ILE A 111 1.09 7.08 -1.50
CA ILE A 111 1.86 5.92 -1.93
C ILE A 111 1.84 5.84 -3.47
N ARG A 112 3.00 5.84 -4.08
CA ARG A 112 3.17 5.74 -5.52
C ARG A 112 3.82 4.43 -5.94
N THR A 113 4.50 3.79 -5.01
CA THR A 113 5.21 2.54 -5.21
C THR A 113 4.97 1.58 -4.06
N VAL A 114 5.11 0.30 -4.31
CA VAL A 114 5.09 -0.73 -3.26
C VAL A 114 6.17 -0.46 -2.22
N TYR A 115 7.32 0.02 -2.67
CA TYR A 115 8.45 0.40 -1.82
C TYR A 115 8.08 1.48 -0.79
N GLU A 116 7.42 2.55 -1.21
CA GLU A 116 6.96 3.61 -0.30
C GLU A 116 5.98 3.09 0.75
N ALA A 117 5.07 2.18 0.36
CA ALA A 117 4.14 1.56 1.30
C ALA A 117 4.86 0.77 2.39
N PHE A 118 5.86 -0.02 2.03
CA PHE A 118 6.62 -0.79 3.00
C PHE A 118 7.54 0.07 3.86
N ASN A 119 8.06 1.18 3.34
CA ASN A 119 8.75 2.18 4.16
C ASN A 119 7.82 2.74 5.24
N ALA A 120 6.63 3.17 4.85
CA ALA A 120 5.64 3.68 5.79
C ALA A 120 5.29 2.65 6.88
N ILE A 121 5.16 1.36 6.53
CA ILE A 121 4.96 0.29 7.50
C ILE A 121 6.16 0.16 8.45
N ALA A 122 7.37 0.20 7.89
CA ALA A 122 8.61 0.06 8.66
C ALA A 122 8.82 1.18 9.69
N GLU A 123 8.33 2.39 9.42
CA GLU A 123 8.39 3.51 10.37
C GLU A 123 7.52 3.28 11.61
N HIS A 124 6.53 2.38 11.52
CA HIS A 124 5.52 2.17 12.56
C HIS A 124 5.55 0.79 13.20
N THR A 125 6.42 -0.10 12.74
CA THR A 125 6.56 -1.47 13.24
C THR A 125 7.97 -1.73 13.75
N GLU A 126 8.07 -2.53 14.82
CA GLU A 126 9.37 -2.96 15.33
C GLU A 126 10.03 -3.96 14.37
N PRO A 127 11.36 -4.07 14.34
CA PRO A 127 12.06 -5.06 13.51
C PRO A 127 11.59 -6.50 13.76
N SER A 128 11.23 -6.85 14.99
CA SER A 128 10.69 -8.17 15.36
C SER A 128 9.34 -8.44 14.69
N ASP A 129 8.50 -7.42 14.56
CA ASP A 129 7.18 -7.53 13.93
C ASP A 129 7.30 -7.60 12.39
N ARG A 130 8.45 -7.15 11.87
CA ARG A 130 8.81 -7.20 10.46
C ARG A 130 9.51 -8.50 10.06
N GLN A 131 9.94 -9.30 11.07
CA GLN A 131 10.61 -10.56 10.85
C GLN A 131 9.63 -11.57 10.26
N LEU A 132 9.41 -11.40 9.00
CA LEU A 132 8.58 -12.24 8.19
C LEU A 132 9.08 -13.64 8.19
N GLN A 133 8.12 -14.51 8.17
CA GLN A 133 8.29 -15.89 7.84
C GLN A 133 8.77 -16.01 6.37
N PHE A 134 9.98 -15.47 6.10
CA PHE A 134 10.63 -15.57 4.80
C PHE A 134 10.67 -17.00 4.27
N ASN A 135 10.73 -17.96 5.21
CA ASN A 135 10.71 -19.39 4.91
C ASN A 135 9.37 -19.88 4.33
N GLN A 136 8.32 -19.04 4.35
CA GLN A 136 7.00 -19.38 3.79
C GLN A 136 6.70 -18.68 2.46
N LEU A 137 7.55 -17.74 2.05
CA LEU A 137 7.41 -17.11 0.74
C LEU A 137 7.93 -18.09 -0.32
N ASN A 138 7.00 -18.70 -1.04
CA ASN A 138 7.31 -19.49 -2.25
C ASN A 138 7.64 -18.48 -3.38
N ILE A 139 8.83 -17.84 -3.27
CA ILE A 139 9.25 -16.78 -4.19
C ILE A 139 9.66 -17.42 -5.50
N SER A 140 8.89 -17.21 -6.55
CA SER A 140 9.27 -17.62 -7.88
C SER A 140 10.40 -16.73 -8.44
N HIS A 141 11.13 -17.22 -9.42
CA HIS A 141 12.20 -16.46 -10.06
C HIS A 141 11.73 -15.11 -10.65
N ASN A 142 10.46 -15.03 -11.05
CA ASN A 142 9.83 -13.80 -11.53
C ASN A 142 9.50 -12.82 -10.40
N ASP A 143 9.26 -13.30 -9.19
CA ASP A 143 8.91 -12.49 -8.02
C ASP A 143 10.14 -11.85 -7.36
N LEU A 144 11.34 -12.36 -7.67
CA LEU A 144 12.63 -11.88 -7.14
C LEU A 144 12.86 -10.39 -7.39
N TYR A 145 12.40 -9.88 -8.51
CA TYR A 145 12.55 -8.46 -8.88
C TYR A 145 11.64 -7.53 -8.09
N ILE A 146 10.50 -8.04 -7.66
CA ILE A 146 9.52 -7.31 -6.84
C ILE A 146 9.93 -7.36 -5.36
N THR A 147 10.59 -8.43 -4.95
CA THR A 147 10.89 -8.70 -3.53
C THR A 147 12.22 -8.14 -3.04
N LYS A 148 13.18 -7.78 -3.91
CA LYS A 148 14.49 -7.26 -3.48
C LYS A 148 14.44 -6.03 -2.54
N PRO A 149 13.75 -4.94 -2.88
CA PRO A 149 13.60 -3.80 -1.98
C PRO A 149 12.92 -4.19 -0.69
N PHE A 150 11.99 -5.11 -0.78
CA PHE A 150 11.16 -5.61 0.27
C PHE A 150 11.92 -6.42 1.32
N LEU A 151 12.82 -7.32 0.91
CA LEU A 151 13.71 -8.07 1.79
C LEU A 151 14.59 -7.17 2.65
N HIS A 152 15.08 -6.07 2.08
CA HIS A 152 15.84 -5.06 2.79
C HIS A 152 15.04 -4.45 3.96
N PHE A 153 13.76 -4.15 3.74
CA PHE A 153 12.90 -3.60 4.79
C PHE A 153 12.55 -4.61 5.88
N ALA A 154 12.19 -5.80 5.48
CA ALA A 154 11.74 -6.83 6.41
C ALA A 154 12.87 -7.29 7.36
N THR A 155 14.09 -7.35 6.86
CA THR A 155 15.23 -7.85 7.64
C THR A 155 16.05 -6.77 8.32
N GLY A 156 15.89 -5.50 7.93
CA GLY A 156 16.77 -4.41 8.38
C GLY A 156 18.23 -4.56 7.89
N THR A 157 18.50 -5.53 6.99
CA THR A 157 19.83 -5.77 6.44
C THR A 157 20.11 -4.86 5.25
N SER A 158 21.38 -4.61 4.93
CA SER A 158 21.73 -3.81 3.76
C SER A 158 21.25 -4.49 2.48
N LEU A 159 20.93 -3.68 1.46
CA LEU A 159 20.51 -4.18 0.15
C LEU A 159 21.53 -5.14 -0.46
N GLU A 160 22.80 -4.93 -0.19
CA GLU A 160 23.92 -5.76 -0.65
C GLU A 160 23.87 -7.17 -0.03
N VAL A 161 23.66 -7.26 1.29
CA VAL A 161 23.49 -8.55 1.99
C VAL A 161 22.27 -9.30 1.49
N VAL A 162 21.16 -8.59 1.24
CA VAL A 162 19.97 -9.20 0.64
C VAL A 162 20.26 -9.74 -0.76
N GLN A 163 20.99 -9.00 -1.59
CA GLN A 163 21.36 -9.44 -2.94
C GLN A 163 22.25 -10.68 -2.90
N ASP A 164 23.23 -10.73 -2.01
CA ASP A 164 24.12 -11.88 -1.86
C ASP A 164 23.38 -13.10 -1.30
N THR A 165 22.47 -12.91 -0.36
CA THR A 165 21.62 -13.99 0.14
C THR A 165 20.75 -14.57 -0.98
N LEU A 166 20.15 -13.73 -1.82
CA LEU A 166 19.35 -14.17 -2.96
C LEU A 166 20.19 -14.87 -4.02
N ARG A 167 21.41 -14.37 -4.31
CA ARG A 167 22.34 -15.05 -5.22
C ARG A 167 22.68 -16.45 -4.75
N ASN A 168 22.98 -16.60 -3.46
CA ASN A 168 23.35 -17.89 -2.87
C ASN A 168 22.17 -18.88 -2.83
N LEU A 169 20.94 -18.40 -2.56
CA LEU A 169 19.75 -19.24 -2.52
C LEU A 169 19.31 -19.75 -3.89
N TYR A 170 19.51 -18.96 -4.93
CA TYR A 170 19.01 -19.25 -6.27
C TYR A 170 20.12 -19.54 -7.30
N HIS A 171 21.37 -19.65 -6.86
CA HIS A 171 22.53 -19.94 -7.72
C HIS A 171 22.67 -18.98 -8.92
N LEU A 172 22.38 -17.68 -8.70
CA LEU A 172 22.44 -16.63 -9.73
C LEU A 172 23.85 -16.04 -9.87
#